data_2e6a5b671d27b0bc368020f52240b3a5
#
_entry.id   2e6a5b671d27b0bc368020f52240b3a5
#
_cell.length_a   1.000
_cell.length_b   1.000
_cell.length_c   1.000
_cell.angle_alpha   90.00
_cell.angle_beta   90.00
_cell.angle_gamma   90.00
#
_symmetry.space_group_name_H-M   'P 1'
#
loop_
_entity.id
_entity.type
_entity.pdbx_description
1 polymer ?
#
loop_
_entity_poly.entity_id
_entity_poly.type
_entity_poly.pdbx_seq_one_letter_code
_entity_poly.pdbx_strand_id
1 'polypeptide(L)'
;PEEEHSFAARIDRSINCSIQKRPFKVVGGLIAFFLGIIIFLLYCLGCKCSRICRMEAQMNKDELTGLPNMEKFKVLCDSLITTQVTSNYMLLSGDICQFKTINDQFGFGMGDNLLQAYAAILQRNILPEECCARISSDLFVLLLRFDTWEQLSGRVREMDRELDEWRRSQALPYTVRTVYGAYRVPREQERDVQLMLDLANYARLEAKRSSGMPMVLYNEHMRQEALLSHELNGKLEDALTNGEMQVWYQAKVDMRTGAITGSEALVRWDHPSRGMLLPGSFIPMFERNGLVTSIDFFVFEQVCRNLRSWKTRNLPLHTVSCNFSRLHFDRPHFTQRLADIADRYSVPHHLLEVEITESAIMNNPEAVWLQIV
;
A
#
# COMPACT_ATOMS: atom_id res chain seq x y z
N PRO A 1 -6.71 -31.65 106.23
CA PRO A 1 -7.64 -30.78 105.45
C PRO A 1 -6.85 -29.79 104.52
N GLU A 2 -5.60 -29.39 104.91
CA GLU A 2 -4.83 -28.35 104.11
C GLU A 2 -4.16 -28.92 102.88
N GLU A 3 -3.85 -30.19 102.85
CA GLU A 3 -3.25 -30.83 101.69
C GLU A 3 -4.19 -31.08 100.51
N GLU A 4 -5.46 -31.35 100.79
CA GLU A 4 -6.47 -31.60 99.73
C GLU A 4 -6.85 -30.31 98.98
N HIS A 5 -6.91 -29.14 99.70
CA HIS A 5 -7.12 -27.84 99.04
C HIS A 5 -5.93 -27.41 98.14
N SER A 6 -4.72 -27.79 98.51
CA SER A 6 -3.53 -27.50 97.68
C SER A 6 -3.48 -28.31 96.38
N PHE A 7 -3.97 -29.58 96.39
CA PHE A 7 -4.00 -30.47 95.24
C PHE A 7 -5.10 -30.05 94.24
N ALA A 8 -6.31 -29.74 94.78
CA ALA A 8 -7.41 -29.25 93.91
C ALA A 8 -7.04 -27.90 93.23
N ALA A 9 -6.40 -26.97 93.94
CA ALA A 9 -5.97 -25.69 93.38
C ALA A 9 -4.85 -25.85 92.31
N ARG A 10 -4.00 -26.87 92.43
CA ARG A 10 -2.97 -27.21 91.39
C ARG A 10 -3.61 -27.81 90.19
N ILE A 11 -4.59 -28.70 90.33
CA ILE A 11 -5.32 -29.32 89.16
C ILE A 11 -6.07 -28.26 88.40
N ASP A 12 -6.79 -27.35 89.11
CA ASP A 12 -7.58 -26.29 88.48
C ASP A 12 -6.70 -25.30 87.74
N ARG A 13 -5.55 -24.89 88.31
CA ARG A 13 -4.53 -24.09 87.55
C ARG A 13 -3.94 -24.80 86.34
N SER A 14 -3.72 -26.13 86.42
CA SER A 14 -3.18 -26.93 85.31
C SER A 14 -4.20 -27.09 84.19
N ILE A 15 -5.47 -27.34 84.55
CA ILE A 15 -6.59 -27.44 83.59
C ILE A 15 -6.88 -26.10 82.95
N ASN A 16 -6.98 -24.99 83.74
CA ASN A 16 -7.21 -23.67 83.21
C ASN A 16 -6.05 -23.19 82.29
N CYS A 17 -4.80 -23.49 82.65
CA CYS A 17 -3.63 -23.17 81.78
C CYS A 17 -3.62 -23.98 80.48
N SER A 18 -4.08 -25.24 80.53
CA SER A 18 -4.19 -26.10 79.32
C SER A 18 -5.37 -25.74 78.42
N ILE A 19 -6.50 -25.33 79.00
CA ILE A 19 -7.68 -24.89 78.26
C ILE A 19 -7.45 -23.50 77.60
N GLN A 20 -6.77 -22.59 78.29
CA GLN A 20 -6.51 -21.23 77.78
C GLN A 20 -5.43 -21.20 76.68
N LYS A 21 -4.51 -22.14 76.65
CA LYS A 21 -3.45 -22.22 75.61
C LYS A 21 -3.87 -22.92 74.31
N ARG A 22 -4.87 -23.80 74.36
CA ARG A 22 -5.36 -24.53 73.17
C ARG A 22 -6.06 -23.67 72.15
N PRO A 23 -7.01 -22.75 72.51
CA PRO A 23 -7.68 -21.95 71.49
C PRO A 23 -6.70 -20.96 70.79
N PHE A 24 -5.70 -20.45 71.53
CA PHE A 24 -4.70 -19.53 70.92
C PHE A 24 -3.81 -20.21 69.86
N LYS A 25 -3.45 -21.47 70.05
CA LYS A 25 -2.68 -22.24 69.06
C LYS A 25 -3.50 -22.57 67.82
N VAL A 26 -4.79 -22.88 67.97
CA VAL A 26 -5.70 -23.17 66.89
C VAL A 26 -6.01 -21.91 66.08
N VAL A 27 -6.29 -20.78 66.74
CA VAL A 27 -6.51 -19.49 66.08
C VAL A 27 -5.25 -19.01 65.35
N GLY A 28 -4.05 -19.13 65.96
CA GLY A 28 -2.80 -18.82 65.32
C GLY A 28 -2.51 -19.70 64.06
N GLY A 29 -2.84 -20.98 64.12
CA GLY A 29 -2.72 -21.88 63.00
C GLY A 29 -3.68 -21.53 61.85
N LEU A 30 -4.92 -21.18 62.17
CA LEU A 30 -5.90 -20.72 61.18
C LEU A 30 -5.46 -19.40 60.52
N ILE A 31 -4.97 -18.43 61.29
CA ILE A 31 -4.45 -17.16 60.74
C ILE A 31 -3.27 -17.42 59.80
N ALA A 32 -2.32 -18.24 60.21
CA ALA A 32 -1.16 -18.62 59.33
C ALA A 32 -1.60 -19.34 58.07
N PHE A 33 -2.63 -20.21 58.14
CA PHE A 33 -3.19 -20.89 56.97
C PHE A 33 -3.86 -19.92 55.99
N PHE A 34 -4.70 -19.01 56.48
CA PHE A 34 -5.34 -18.00 55.66
C PHE A 34 -4.32 -17.02 55.06
N LEU A 35 -3.30 -16.60 55.82
CA LEU A 35 -2.19 -15.80 55.30
C LEU A 35 -1.44 -16.54 54.18
N GLY A 36 -1.18 -17.82 54.33
CA GLY A 36 -0.58 -18.68 53.30
C GLY A 36 -1.43 -18.72 52.01
N ILE A 37 -2.74 -18.87 52.15
CA ILE A 37 -3.68 -18.82 51.01
C ILE A 37 -3.65 -17.45 50.33
N ILE A 38 -3.65 -16.37 51.07
CA ILE A 38 -3.60 -15.00 50.52
C ILE A 38 -2.28 -14.80 49.74
N ILE A 39 -1.17 -15.18 50.32
CA ILE A 39 0.15 -15.08 49.66
C ILE A 39 0.19 -15.94 48.37
N PHE A 40 -0.37 -17.14 48.43
CA PHE A 40 -0.46 -18.02 47.25
C PHE A 40 -1.35 -17.42 46.14
N LEU A 41 -2.51 -16.85 46.53
CA LEU A 41 -3.40 -16.17 45.58
C LEU A 41 -2.74 -14.94 44.95
N LEU A 42 -2.03 -14.13 45.72
CA LEU A 42 -1.28 -12.98 45.24
C LEU A 42 -0.15 -13.41 44.29
N TYR A 43 0.55 -14.49 44.60
CA TYR A 43 1.57 -15.10 43.71
C TYR A 43 0.95 -15.59 42.38
N CYS A 44 -0.18 -16.30 42.44
CA CYS A 44 -0.89 -16.76 41.26
C CYS A 44 -1.42 -15.61 40.40
N LEU A 45 -1.95 -14.56 41.00
CA LEU A 45 -2.36 -13.35 40.32
C LEU A 45 -1.18 -12.63 39.65
N GLY A 46 -0.05 -12.50 40.32
CA GLY A 46 1.19 -11.96 39.78
C GLY A 46 1.71 -12.76 38.57
N CYS A 47 1.70 -14.10 38.68
CA CYS A 47 2.06 -15.00 37.56
C CYS A 47 1.14 -14.86 36.36
N LYS A 48 -0.21 -14.78 36.59
CA LYS A 48 -1.19 -14.57 35.53
C LYS A 48 -1.00 -13.19 34.88
N CYS A 49 -0.83 -12.14 35.67
CA CYS A 49 -0.59 -10.79 35.16
C CYS A 49 0.69 -10.75 34.30
N SER A 50 1.78 -11.36 34.74
CA SER A 50 3.03 -11.45 34.00
C SER A 50 2.89 -12.23 32.68
N ARG A 51 2.08 -13.30 32.67
CA ARG A 51 1.77 -14.05 31.44
C ARG A 51 0.93 -13.22 30.46
N ILE A 52 -0.10 -12.54 30.95
CA ILE A 52 -0.94 -11.65 30.14
C ILE A 52 -0.09 -10.53 29.53
N CYS A 53 0.72 -9.84 30.34
CA CYS A 53 1.63 -8.81 29.84
C CYS A 53 2.64 -9.31 28.80
N ARG A 54 3.15 -10.54 28.95
CA ARG A 54 4.04 -11.15 27.95
C ARG A 54 3.30 -11.52 26.67
N MET A 55 2.09 -12.06 26.77
CA MET A 55 1.24 -12.35 25.61
C MET A 55 0.85 -11.07 24.87
N GLU A 56 0.42 -10.02 25.58
CA GLU A 56 0.12 -8.73 24.99
C GLU A 56 1.37 -8.11 24.33
N ALA A 57 2.54 -8.21 24.95
CA ALA A 57 3.79 -7.72 24.37
C ALA A 57 4.19 -8.48 23.09
N GLN A 58 3.89 -9.78 23.00
CA GLN A 58 4.11 -10.59 21.80
C GLN A 58 3.06 -10.30 20.71
N MET A 59 1.79 -10.16 21.11
CA MET A 59 0.70 -9.84 20.17
C MET A 59 0.82 -8.45 19.53
N ASN A 60 1.60 -7.54 20.11
CA ASN A 60 1.76 -6.15 19.67
C ASN A 60 2.99 -5.91 18.77
N LYS A 61 3.72 -6.96 18.38
CA LYS A 61 4.93 -6.88 17.57
C LYS A 61 4.83 -7.72 16.31
N ASP A 62 5.51 -7.27 15.26
CA ASP A 62 5.80 -8.09 14.08
C ASP A 62 6.89 -9.11 14.42
N GLU A 63 6.63 -10.39 14.19
CA GLU A 63 7.52 -11.48 14.59
C GLU A 63 8.87 -11.46 13.87
N LEU A 64 8.90 -11.01 12.62
CA LEU A 64 10.13 -10.99 11.82
C LEU A 64 11.05 -9.83 12.19
N THR A 65 10.49 -8.64 12.38
CA THR A 65 11.26 -7.40 12.54
C THR A 65 11.34 -6.91 13.99
N GLY A 66 10.46 -7.39 14.87
CA GLY A 66 10.34 -6.90 16.25
C GLY A 66 9.76 -5.50 16.40
N LEU A 67 9.43 -4.82 15.29
CA LEU A 67 8.72 -3.54 15.30
C LEU A 67 7.30 -3.70 15.85
N PRO A 68 6.66 -2.62 16.31
CA PRO A 68 5.23 -2.60 16.52
C PRO A 68 4.47 -3.10 15.29
N ASN A 69 3.37 -3.83 15.52
CA ASN A 69 2.42 -4.14 14.47
C ASN A 69 1.37 -3.01 14.32
N MET A 70 0.41 -3.18 13.40
CA MET A 70 -0.64 -2.19 13.11
C MET A 70 -1.42 -1.76 14.35
N GLU A 71 -1.87 -2.71 15.17
CA GLU A 71 -2.69 -2.41 16.35
C GLU A 71 -1.91 -1.60 17.39
N LYS A 72 -0.66 -1.98 17.64
CA LYS A 72 0.22 -1.24 18.54
C LYS A 72 0.57 0.15 17.99
N PHE A 73 0.76 0.26 16.68
CA PHE A 73 1.04 1.55 16.02
C PHE A 73 -0.13 2.54 16.21
N LYS A 74 -1.37 2.10 16.01
CA LYS A 74 -2.56 2.96 16.24
C LYS A 74 -2.60 3.51 17.65
N VAL A 75 -2.40 2.65 18.65
CA VAL A 75 -2.39 3.07 20.06
C VAL A 75 -1.27 4.08 20.35
N LEU A 76 -0.08 3.86 19.78
CA LEU A 76 1.05 4.79 19.94
C LEU A 76 0.78 6.13 19.25
N CYS A 77 0.28 6.12 18.03
CA CYS A 77 -0.11 7.31 17.29
C CYS A 77 -1.13 8.15 18.05
N ASP A 78 -2.23 7.54 18.50
CA ASP A 78 -3.28 8.23 19.26
C ASP A 78 -2.72 8.88 20.52
N SER A 79 -1.88 8.15 21.26
CA SER A 79 -1.22 8.67 22.47
C SER A 79 -0.31 9.86 22.16
N LEU A 80 0.55 9.76 21.14
CA LEU A 80 1.51 10.81 20.78
C LEU A 80 0.80 12.05 20.26
N ILE A 81 -0.17 11.90 19.36
CA ILE A 81 -0.91 13.01 18.77
C ILE A 81 -1.75 13.74 19.81
N THR A 82 -2.29 13.01 20.80
CA THR A 82 -3.13 13.58 21.87
C THR A 82 -2.29 14.32 22.92
N THR A 83 -1.12 13.79 23.27
CA THR A 83 -0.26 14.39 24.32
C THR A 83 0.58 15.56 23.80
N GLN A 84 0.93 15.58 22.51
CA GLN A 84 1.82 16.57 21.90
C GLN A 84 1.06 17.49 20.93
N VAL A 85 0.02 18.16 21.42
CA VAL A 85 -0.92 18.98 20.62
C VAL A 85 -0.22 20.11 19.82
N THR A 86 0.90 20.63 20.29
CA THR A 86 1.66 21.71 19.63
C THR A 86 2.62 21.22 18.53
N SER A 87 2.93 19.93 18.50
CA SER A 87 3.88 19.36 17.55
C SER A 87 3.23 19.13 16.18
N ASN A 88 4.00 19.34 15.11
CA ASN A 88 3.60 18.96 13.75
C ASN A 88 4.01 17.50 13.51
N TYR A 89 3.05 16.68 13.14
CA TYR A 89 3.30 15.29 12.77
C TYR A 89 3.00 15.04 11.30
N MET A 90 3.85 14.22 10.69
CA MET A 90 3.64 13.62 9.37
C MET A 90 3.51 12.12 9.54
N LEU A 91 2.41 11.56 9.05
CA LEU A 91 2.21 10.13 8.96
C LEU A 91 2.71 9.66 7.60
N LEU A 92 3.64 8.70 7.58
CA LEU A 92 4.21 8.13 6.37
C LEU A 92 3.76 6.69 6.21
N SER A 93 3.35 6.34 5.00
CA SER A 93 3.18 4.96 4.54
C SER A 93 4.31 4.63 3.58
N GLY A 94 5.17 3.70 3.91
CA GLY A 94 6.41 3.38 3.19
C GLY A 94 6.44 1.96 2.64
N ASP A 95 7.16 1.76 1.55
CA ASP A 95 7.22 0.51 0.81
C ASP A 95 8.62 0.35 0.19
N ILE A 96 9.14 -0.89 0.15
CA ILE A 96 10.43 -1.19 -0.48
C ILE A 96 10.18 -1.50 -1.95
N CYS A 97 10.76 -0.70 -2.84
CA CYS A 97 10.58 -0.88 -4.29
C CYS A 97 11.09 -2.24 -4.75
N GLN A 98 10.31 -2.91 -5.60
CA GLN A 98 10.67 -4.19 -6.22
C GLN A 98 10.95 -5.33 -5.22
N PHE A 99 10.41 -5.28 -4.00
CA PHE A 99 10.63 -6.30 -2.98
C PHE A 99 10.28 -7.72 -3.46
N LYS A 100 9.20 -7.87 -4.24
CA LYS A 100 8.84 -9.15 -4.85
C LYS A 100 9.95 -9.68 -5.78
N THR A 101 10.51 -8.81 -6.63
CA THR A 101 11.60 -9.20 -7.53
C THR A 101 12.85 -9.66 -6.76
N ILE A 102 13.13 -9.02 -5.62
CA ILE A 102 14.22 -9.42 -4.73
C ILE A 102 13.98 -10.84 -4.19
N ASN A 103 12.77 -11.13 -3.72
CA ASN A 103 12.40 -12.48 -3.27
C ASN A 103 12.49 -13.52 -4.40
N ASP A 104 12.03 -13.18 -5.60
CA ASP A 104 12.02 -14.09 -6.75
C ASP A 104 13.45 -14.42 -7.22
N GLN A 105 14.38 -13.46 -7.15
CA GLN A 105 15.77 -13.63 -7.62
C GLN A 105 16.71 -14.19 -6.57
N PHE A 106 16.54 -13.81 -5.29
CA PHE A 106 17.50 -14.11 -4.22
C PHE A 106 16.91 -14.96 -3.08
N GLY A 107 15.63 -15.32 -3.19
CA GLY A 107 14.91 -16.14 -2.20
C GLY A 107 14.36 -15.33 -1.03
N PHE A 108 13.36 -15.91 -0.36
CA PHE A 108 12.66 -15.28 0.78
C PHE A 108 13.58 -14.93 1.95
N GLY A 109 14.63 -15.74 2.19
CA GLY A 109 15.59 -15.45 3.26
C GLY A 109 16.34 -14.13 3.07
N MET A 110 16.64 -13.73 1.83
CA MET A 110 17.23 -12.42 1.53
C MET A 110 16.23 -11.30 1.75
N GLY A 111 14.97 -11.50 1.37
CA GLY A 111 13.91 -10.54 1.64
C GLY A 111 13.71 -10.34 3.15
N ASP A 112 13.72 -11.41 3.95
CA ASP A 112 13.62 -11.32 5.40
C ASP A 112 14.79 -10.54 6.02
N ASN A 113 16.02 -10.78 5.55
CA ASN A 113 17.19 -10.03 5.99
C ASN A 113 17.08 -8.53 5.63
N LEU A 114 16.58 -8.21 4.45
CA LEU A 114 16.32 -6.82 4.02
C LEU A 114 15.29 -6.14 4.93
N LEU A 115 14.18 -6.83 5.23
CA LEU A 115 13.14 -6.31 6.12
C LEU A 115 13.67 -6.05 7.54
N GLN A 116 14.47 -6.98 8.07
CA GLN A 116 15.11 -6.82 9.39
C GLN A 116 16.11 -5.68 9.41
N ALA A 117 16.93 -5.54 8.37
CA ALA A 117 17.88 -4.46 8.24
C ALA A 117 17.19 -3.10 8.18
N TYR A 118 16.12 -3.01 7.37
CA TYR A 118 15.34 -1.79 7.26
C TYR A 118 14.64 -1.43 8.57
N ALA A 119 14.06 -2.40 9.26
CA ALA A 119 13.48 -2.21 10.59
C ALA A 119 14.48 -1.68 11.61
N ALA A 120 15.72 -2.20 11.60
CA ALA A 120 16.79 -1.72 12.47
C ALA A 120 17.21 -0.27 12.14
N ILE A 121 17.21 0.10 10.85
CA ILE A 121 17.45 1.49 10.42
C ILE A 121 16.34 2.39 10.94
N LEU A 122 15.09 2.02 10.75
CA LEU A 122 13.95 2.80 11.27
C LEU A 122 14.05 3.00 12.78
N GLN A 123 14.30 1.94 13.56
CA GLN A 123 14.42 2.02 15.02
C GLN A 123 15.50 3.00 15.48
N ARG A 124 16.64 3.08 14.78
CA ARG A 124 17.72 4.03 15.12
C ARG A 124 17.39 5.48 14.78
N ASN A 125 16.53 5.68 13.77
CA ASN A 125 16.21 7.00 13.25
C ASN A 125 14.89 7.59 13.83
N ILE A 126 14.15 6.82 14.63
CA ILE A 126 12.94 7.27 15.33
C ILE A 126 13.30 7.95 16.65
N LEU A 127 12.76 9.14 16.87
CA LEU A 127 12.91 9.90 18.11
C LEU A 127 11.93 9.42 19.20
N PRO A 128 12.15 9.76 20.48
CA PRO A 128 11.25 9.32 21.59
C PRO A 128 9.78 9.69 21.44
N GLU A 129 9.50 10.78 20.72
CA GLU A 129 8.12 11.28 20.47
C GLU A 129 7.61 10.88 19.09
N GLU A 130 8.15 9.82 18.51
CA GLU A 130 7.80 9.28 17.21
C GLU A 130 7.56 7.78 17.32
N CYS A 131 6.94 7.19 16.31
CA CYS A 131 6.78 5.73 16.26
C CYS A 131 6.82 5.21 14.83
N CYS A 132 7.19 3.94 14.69
CA CYS A 132 7.13 3.20 13.44
C CYS A 132 6.59 1.80 13.67
N ALA A 133 6.08 1.19 12.60
CA ALA A 133 5.60 -0.18 12.61
C ALA A 133 5.79 -0.84 11.25
N ARG A 134 5.77 -2.18 11.24
CA ARG A 134 5.57 -2.97 10.03
C ARG A 134 4.14 -3.50 9.99
N ILE A 135 3.45 -3.27 8.89
CA ILE A 135 2.04 -3.64 8.73
C ILE A 135 1.92 -5.04 8.12
N SER A 136 2.59 -5.25 7.00
CA SER A 136 2.58 -6.52 6.26
C SER A 136 3.63 -6.49 5.16
N SER A 137 4.14 -7.65 4.75
CA SER A 137 5.10 -7.75 3.65
C SER A 137 6.21 -6.70 3.74
N ASP A 138 6.31 -5.78 2.79
CA ASP A 138 7.26 -4.67 2.70
C ASP A 138 6.66 -3.30 3.10
N LEU A 139 5.46 -3.29 3.69
CA LEU A 139 4.75 -2.09 4.09
C LEU A 139 5.10 -1.67 5.52
N PHE A 140 5.70 -0.50 5.65
CA PHE A 140 6.04 0.15 6.92
C PHE A 140 5.28 1.47 7.08
N VAL A 141 5.02 1.85 8.32
CA VAL A 141 4.37 3.12 8.65
C VAL A 141 5.17 3.84 9.74
N LEU A 142 5.22 5.16 9.62
CA LEU A 142 5.96 6.01 10.55
C LEU A 142 5.12 7.23 10.93
N LEU A 143 5.18 7.64 12.17
CA LEU A 143 4.70 8.93 12.63
C LEU A 143 5.93 9.75 13.04
N LEU A 144 6.28 10.76 12.24
CA LEU A 144 7.47 11.56 12.41
C LEU A 144 7.11 13.02 12.72
N ARG A 145 7.87 13.63 13.63
CA ARG A 145 7.84 15.09 13.83
C ARG A 145 8.58 15.81 12.72
N PHE A 146 8.09 16.96 12.34
CA PHE A 146 8.76 17.79 11.33
C PHE A 146 8.48 19.29 11.56
N ASP A 147 9.43 20.11 11.19
CA ASP A 147 9.28 21.55 11.12
C ASP A 147 9.10 21.99 9.68
N THR A 148 9.93 21.47 8.77
CA THR A 148 9.87 21.74 7.34
C THR A 148 9.85 20.45 6.52
N TRP A 149 9.35 20.55 5.28
CA TRP A 149 9.36 19.45 4.32
C TRP A 149 10.79 19.01 3.95
N GLU A 150 11.70 19.97 3.85
CA GLU A 150 13.11 19.73 3.53
C GLU A 150 13.80 18.90 4.61
N GLN A 151 13.55 19.21 5.88
CA GLN A 151 14.07 18.46 7.02
C GLN A 151 13.54 17.02 6.99
N LEU A 152 12.23 16.83 6.83
CA LEU A 152 11.62 15.51 6.76
C LEU A 152 12.18 14.69 5.57
N SER A 153 12.25 15.31 4.40
CA SER A 153 12.81 14.68 3.20
C SER A 153 14.30 14.35 3.36
N GLY A 154 15.04 15.17 4.12
CA GLY A 154 16.44 14.91 4.49
C GLY A 154 16.57 13.64 5.34
N ARG A 155 15.71 13.48 6.36
CA ARG A 155 15.68 12.28 7.22
C ARG A 155 15.35 11.02 6.41
N VAL A 156 14.37 11.08 5.53
CA VAL A 156 14.01 9.94 4.67
C VAL A 156 15.18 9.55 3.76
N ARG A 157 15.85 10.52 3.13
CA ARG A 157 17.04 10.24 2.30
C ARG A 157 18.18 9.63 3.08
N GLU A 158 18.34 10.01 4.36
CA GLU A 158 19.38 9.42 5.23
C GLU A 158 19.06 7.94 5.53
N MET A 159 17.82 7.58 5.82
CA MET A 159 17.38 6.20 5.99
C MET A 159 17.63 5.38 4.71
N ASP A 160 17.32 5.94 3.54
CA ASP A 160 17.59 5.29 2.24
C ASP A 160 19.10 5.10 2.00
N ARG A 161 19.94 6.07 2.41
CA ARG A 161 21.40 5.96 2.33
C ARG A 161 21.92 4.83 3.20
N GLU A 162 21.47 4.73 4.46
CA GLU A 162 21.84 3.64 5.36
C GLU A 162 21.42 2.27 4.79
N LEU A 163 20.24 2.20 4.15
CA LEU A 163 19.74 0.98 3.52
C LEU A 163 20.61 0.59 2.31
N ASP A 164 21.04 1.55 1.50
CA ASP A 164 21.96 1.29 0.38
C ASP A 164 23.36 0.88 0.86
N GLU A 165 23.85 1.43 1.96
CA GLU A 165 25.10 1.01 2.61
C GLU A 165 25.02 -0.45 3.10
N TRP A 166 23.91 -0.82 3.74
CA TRP A 166 23.65 -2.21 4.11
C TRP A 166 23.63 -3.11 2.88
N ARG A 167 22.92 -2.75 1.82
CA ARG A 167 22.86 -3.46 0.56
C ARG A 167 24.26 -3.73 -0.02
N ARG A 168 25.11 -2.69 -0.03
CA ARG A 168 26.52 -2.82 -0.50
C ARG A 168 27.31 -3.78 0.36
N SER A 169 27.11 -3.78 1.68
CA SER A 169 27.78 -4.70 2.59
C SER A 169 27.39 -6.17 2.33
N GLN A 170 26.18 -6.41 1.78
CA GLN A 170 25.71 -7.74 1.37
C GLN A 170 26.12 -8.10 -0.08
N ALA A 171 26.88 -7.23 -0.78
CA ALA A 171 27.27 -7.39 -2.19
C ALA A 171 26.09 -7.63 -3.15
N LEU A 172 24.92 -7.05 -2.87
CA LEU A 172 23.73 -7.20 -3.69
C LEU A 172 23.83 -6.32 -4.96
N PRO A 173 23.60 -6.86 -6.15
CA PRO A 173 23.88 -6.18 -7.43
C PRO A 173 22.81 -5.18 -7.87
N TYR A 174 21.72 -5.03 -7.12
CA TYR A 174 20.59 -4.17 -7.46
C TYR A 174 20.46 -3.00 -6.45
N THR A 175 19.77 -1.95 -6.87
CA THR A 175 19.49 -0.79 -6.01
C THR A 175 18.22 -1.04 -5.18
N VAL A 176 18.30 -0.92 -3.86
CA VAL A 176 17.13 -0.91 -2.97
C VAL A 176 16.74 0.53 -2.72
N ARG A 177 15.48 0.85 -2.92
CA ARG A 177 14.89 2.17 -2.65
C ARG A 177 13.60 2.00 -1.88
N THR A 178 13.28 3.00 -1.07
CA THR A 178 11.96 3.10 -0.44
C THR A 178 11.16 4.23 -1.08
N VAL A 179 9.84 4.10 -1.05
CA VAL A 179 8.92 5.16 -1.46
C VAL A 179 7.92 5.39 -0.35
N TYR A 180 7.57 6.66 -0.14
CA TYR A 180 6.66 7.06 0.92
C TYR A 180 5.52 7.91 0.39
N GLY A 181 4.31 7.61 0.87
CA GLY A 181 3.21 8.54 0.89
C GLY A 181 3.14 9.24 2.24
N ALA A 182 3.01 10.54 2.24
CA ALA A 182 3.00 11.38 3.42
C ALA A 182 1.62 12.02 3.61
N TYR A 183 1.09 11.98 4.82
CA TYR A 183 -0.12 12.67 5.21
C TYR A 183 0.15 13.57 6.42
N ARG A 184 -0.16 14.87 6.30
CA ARG A 184 -0.01 15.82 7.38
C ARG A 184 -1.13 15.63 8.41
N VAL A 185 -0.78 15.30 9.64
CA VAL A 185 -1.74 15.11 10.73
C VAL A 185 -2.43 16.45 11.04
N PRO A 186 -3.78 16.55 10.99
CA PRO A 186 -4.49 17.79 11.28
C PRO A 186 -4.42 18.13 12.76
N ARG A 187 -4.37 19.45 13.08
CA ARG A 187 -4.29 19.92 14.46
C ARG A 187 -5.65 19.93 15.19
N GLU A 188 -6.73 20.20 14.48
CA GLU A 188 -8.04 20.58 15.07
C GLU A 188 -9.21 19.66 14.68
N GLN A 189 -8.98 18.58 13.93
CA GLN A 189 -10.03 17.66 13.47
C GLN A 189 -9.99 16.34 14.27
N GLU A 190 -11.10 15.62 14.25
CA GLU A 190 -11.18 14.24 14.71
C GLU A 190 -10.09 13.40 13.99
N ARG A 191 -9.25 12.75 14.78
CA ARG A 191 -8.01 12.11 14.30
C ARG A 191 -8.21 10.62 14.25
N ASP A 192 -8.74 10.12 13.14
CA ASP A 192 -8.80 8.69 12.88
C ASP A 192 -7.48 8.23 12.23
N VAL A 193 -6.67 7.50 12.99
CA VAL A 193 -5.38 6.97 12.51
C VAL A 193 -5.56 6.06 11.30
N GLN A 194 -6.64 5.27 11.24
CA GLN A 194 -6.89 4.40 10.08
C GLN A 194 -7.14 5.23 8.82
N LEU A 195 -7.99 6.23 8.91
CA LEU A 195 -8.25 7.13 7.78
C LEU A 195 -6.98 7.85 7.33
N MET A 196 -6.16 8.34 8.27
CA MET A 196 -4.89 9.00 7.94
C MET A 196 -3.91 8.06 7.23
N LEU A 197 -3.86 6.78 7.64
CA LEU A 197 -3.06 5.75 6.96
C LEU A 197 -3.56 5.48 5.55
N ASP A 198 -4.86 5.40 5.35
CA ASP A 198 -5.46 5.19 4.03
C ASP A 198 -5.14 6.37 3.09
N LEU A 199 -5.19 7.61 3.60
CA LEU A 199 -4.82 8.81 2.84
C LEU A 199 -3.32 8.83 2.49
N ALA A 200 -2.45 8.50 3.45
CA ALA A 200 -1.02 8.34 3.18
C ALA A 200 -0.74 7.23 2.15
N ASN A 201 -1.55 6.17 2.15
CA ASN A 201 -1.42 5.08 1.19
C ASN A 201 -1.74 5.52 -0.26
N TYR A 202 -2.72 6.40 -0.48
CA TYR A 202 -2.94 6.99 -1.82
C TYR A 202 -1.70 7.74 -2.32
N ALA A 203 -1.09 8.54 -1.47
CA ALA A 203 0.15 9.26 -1.81
C ALA A 203 1.33 8.29 -2.06
N ARG A 204 1.43 7.17 -1.33
CA ARG A 204 2.44 6.14 -1.56
C ARG A 204 2.27 5.45 -2.92
N LEU A 205 1.04 5.16 -3.31
CA LEU A 205 0.76 4.60 -4.64
C LEU A 205 1.17 5.58 -5.75
N GLU A 206 0.99 6.88 -5.54
CA GLU A 206 1.46 7.90 -6.47
C GLU A 206 3.00 8.00 -6.49
N ALA A 207 3.67 7.93 -5.33
CA ALA A 207 5.13 7.88 -5.26
C ALA A 207 5.73 6.68 -6.02
N LYS A 208 5.07 5.51 -5.97
CA LYS A 208 5.46 4.33 -6.77
C LYS A 208 5.36 4.56 -8.28
N ARG A 209 4.40 5.39 -8.72
CA ARG A 209 4.17 5.71 -10.14
C ARG A 209 5.13 6.77 -10.65
N SER A 210 5.50 7.72 -9.80
CA SER A 210 6.36 8.85 -10.13
C SER A 210 7.82 8.43 -10.05
N SER A 211 8.42 8.04 -11.15
CA SER A 211 9.85 7.68 -11.22
C SER A 211 10.71 8.85 -10.74
N GLY A 212 11.28 8.74 -9.52
CA GLY A 212 12.27 9.67 -9.00
C GLY A 212 11.90 10.44 -7.73
N MET A 213 10.66 10.40 -7.25
CA MET A 213 10.27 11.02 -5.97
C MET A 213 10.20 9.97 -4.85
N PRO A 214 11.10 10.01 -3.85
CA PRO A 214 11.06 9.05 -2.75
C PRO A 214 9.88 9.28 -1.80
N MET A 215 9.29 10.49 -1.81
CA MET A 215 8.18 10.84 -0.93
C MET A 215 7.20 11.81 -1.61
N VAL A 216 5.91 11.52 -1.52
CA VAL A 216 4.82 12.34 -2.08
C VAL A 216 3.85 12.72 -0.97
N LEU A 217 3.49 14.02 -0.91
CA LEU A 217 2.49 14.52 0.03
C LEU A 217 1.09 14.29 -0.54
N TYR A 218 0.21 13.72 0.27
CA TYR A 218 -1.19 13.51 -0.08
C TYR A 218 -1.89 14.83 -0.45
N ASN A 219 -2.69 14.77 -1.50
CA ASN A 219 -3.70 15.75 -1.84
C ASN A 219 -5.01 15.04 -2.22
N GLU A 220 -6.13 15.72 -2.09
CA GLU A 220 -7.47 15.14 -2.33
C GLU A 220 -7.67 14.65 -3.77
N HIS A 221 -6.97 15.24 -4.74
CA HIS A 221 -7.03 14.80 -6.14
C HIS A 221 -6.55 13.34 -6.31
N MET A 222 -5.53 12.92 -5.55
CA MET A 222 -5.01 11.54 -5.58
C MET A 222 -6.08 10.52 -5.19
N ARG A 223 -6.87 10.83 -4.15
CA ARG A 223 -7.98 9.97 -3.72
C ARG A 223 -9.07 9.92 -4.78
N GLN A 224 -9.46 11.07 -5.33
CA GLN A 224 -10.47 11.16 -6.38
C GLN A 224 -10.04 10.39 -7.64
N GLU A 225 -8.78 10.50 -8.04
CA GLU A 225 -8.20 9.78 -9.17
C GLU A 225 -8.19 8.26 -8.92
N ALA A 226 -7.83 7.81 -7.72
CA ALA A 226 -7.83 6.39 -7.37
C ALA A 226 -9.25 5.81 -7.39
N LEU A 227 -10.24 6.52 -6.84
CA LEU A 227 -11.65 6.11 -6.85
C LEU A 227 -12.20 6.05 -8.28
N LEU A 228 -11.89 7.07 -9.09
CA LEU A 228 -12.28 7.11 -10.50
C LEU A 228 -11.65 5.93 -11.27
N SER A 229 -10.36 5.68 -11.06
CA SER A 229 -9.66 4.56 -11.70
C SER A 229 -10.30 3.22 -11.34
N HIS A 230 -10.67 3.02 -10.09
CA HIS A 230 -11.35 1.79 -9.65
C HIS A 230 -12.73 1.63 -10.31
N GLU A 231 -13.51 2.70 -10.34
CA GLU A 231 -14.84 2.72 -10.99
C GLU A 231 -14.75 2.40 -12.50
N LEU A 232 -13.87 3.12 -13.22
CA LEU A 232 -13.74 2.96 -14.67
C LEU A 232 -13.17 1.59 -15.07
N ASN A 233 -12.23 1.05 -14.28
CA ASN A 233 -11.68 -0.29 -14.52
C ASN A 233 -12.76 -1.38 -14.49
N GLY A 234 -13.67 -1.29 -13.53
CA GLY A 234 -14.77 -2.25 -13.41
C GLY A 234 -15.82 -2.16 -14.52
N LYS A 235 -15.87 -1.04 -15.26
CA LYS A 235 -16.86 -0.78 -16.30
C LYS A 235 -16.34 -0.91 -17.73
N LEU A 236 -15.04 -1.13 -17.93
CA LEU A 236 -14.44 -1.09 -19.27
C LEU A 236 -15.04 -2.14 -20.21
N GLU A 237 -15.22 -3.37 -19.76
CA GLU A 237 -15.77 -4.45 -20.60
C GLU A 237 -17.20 -4.15 -21.05
N ASP A 238 -18.02 -3.67 -20.13
CA ASP A 238 -19.38 -3.23 -20.43
C ASP A 238 -19.38 -2.05 -21.40
N ALA A 239 -18.51 -1.06 -21.19
CA ALA A 239 -18.40 0.11 -22.06
C ALA A 239 -18.02 -0.23 -23.51
N LEU A 240 -17.11 -1.21 -23.68
CA LEU A 240 -16.72 -1.71 -25.01
C LEU A 240 -17.86 -2.45 -25.72
N THR A 241 -18.73 -3.16 -24.98
CA THR A 241 -19.80 -3.98 -25.54
C THR A 241 -21.12 -3.21 -25.73
N ASN A 242 -21.43 -2.28 -24.83
CA ASN A 242 -22.69 -1.55 -24.83
C ASN A 242 -22.69 -0.30 -25.73
N GLY A 243 -21.59 0.00 -26.41
CA GLY A 243 -21.47 1.15 -27.32
C GLY A 243 -21.25 2.49 -26.61
N GLU A 244 -20.85 2.47 -25.34
CA GLU A 244 -20.43 3.67 -24.60
C GLU A 244 -19.11 4.23 -25.15
N MET A 245 -18.21 3.33 -25.63
CA MET A 245 -16.99 3.72 -26.32
C MET A 245 -17.28 4.07 -27.78
N GLN A 246 -16.94 5.28 -28.17
CA GLN A 246 -17.13 5.83 -29.51
C GLN A 246 -15.80 6.18 -30.14
N VAL A 247 -15.74 6.08 -31.48
CA VAL A 247 -14.57 6.51 -32.27
C VAL A 247 -14.95 7.78 -33.05
N TRP A 248 -14.26 8.85 -32.74
CA TRP A 248 -14.37 10.14 -33.43
C TRP A 248 -13.17 10.29 -34.37
N TYR A 249 -13.37 11.08 -35.45
CA TYR A 249 -12.34 11.28 -36.46
C TYR A 249 -11.94 12.75 -36.52
N GLN A 250 -10.65 13.02 -36.29
CA GLN A 250 -10.08 14.37 -36.45
C GLN A 250 -9.40 14.45 -37.82
N ALA A 251 -9.84 15.36 -38.67
CA ALA A 251 -9.31 15.51 -40.01
C ALA A 251 -7.84 15.97 -40.01
N LYS A 252 -7.01 15.31 -40.82
CA LYS A 252 -5.65 15.74 -41.18
C LYS A 252 -5.74 16.52 -42.49
N VAL A 253 -5.24 17.78 -42.50
CA VAL A 253 -5.39 18.71 -43.61
C VAL A 253 -4.01 19.11 -44.14
N ASP A 254 -3.83 19.07 -45.46
CA ASP A 254 -2.66 19.63 -46.13
C ASP A 254 -2.70 21.17 -46.01
N MET A 255 -1.74 21.72 -45.29
CA MET A 255 -1.66 23.18 -45.02
C MET A 255 -1.52 24.03 -46.28
N ARG A 256 -1.05 23.51 -47.39
CA ARG A 256 -0.83 24.20 -48.62
C ARG A 256 -2.08 24.24 -49.51
N THR A 257 -2.86 23.15 -49.52
CA THR A 257 -4.02 23.00 -50.41
C THR A 257 -5.36 23.13 -49.68
N GLY A 258 -5.39 22.99 -48.39
CA GLY A 258 -6.61 22.89 -47.57
C GLY A 258 -7.38 21.58 -47.75
N ALA A 259 -6.81 20.62 -48.49
CA ALA A 259 -7.47 19.34 -48.74
C ALA A 259 -7.33 18.39 -47.53
N ILE A 260 -8.34 17.58 -47.26
CA ILE A 260 -8.29 16.51 -46.27
C ILE A 260 -7.46 15.37 -46.84
N THR A 261 -6.37 15.01 -46.17
CA THR A 261 -5.44 13.94 -46.59
C THR A 261 -5.64 12.65 -45.79
N GLY A 262 -6.25 12.75 -44.61
CA GLY A 262 -6.49 11.63 -43.73
C GLY A 262 -7.29 12.03 -42.51
N SER A 263 -7.39 11.12 -41.54
CA SER A 263 -7.97 11.43 -40.23
C SER A 263 -7.29 10.62 -39.13
N GLU A 264 -7.32 11.16 -37.93
CA GLU A 264 -6.92 10.44 -36.71
C GLU A 264 -8.15 9.93 -35.97
N ALA A 265 -8.14 8.63 -35.61
CA ALA A 265 -9.19 7.99 -34.83
C ALA A 265 -8.94 8.24 -33.35
N LEU A 266 -9.86 8.92 -32.72
CA LEU A 266 -9.79 9.31 -31.30
C LEU A 266 -10.94 8.69 -30.52
N VAL A 267 -10.63 7.87 -29.54
CA VAL A 267 -11.64 7.28 -28.65
C VAL A 267 -12.30 8.36 -27.78
N ARG A 268 -13.59 8.18 -27.54
CA ARG A 268 -14.41 8.96 -26.60
C ARG A 268 -15.24 7.97 -25.78
N TRP A 269 -15.44 8.26 -24.50
CA TRP A 269 -16.30 7.44 -23.65
C TRP A 269 -17.53 8.24 -23.22
N ASP A 270 -18.69 7.88 -23.78
CA ASP A 270 -19.98 8.44 -23.35
C ASP A 270 -20.44 7.68 -22.09
N HIS A 271 -19.91 8.13 -20.96
CA HIS A 271 -20.14 7.44 -19.69
C HIS A 271 -21.52 7.78 -19.12
N PRO A 272 -22.37 6.80 -18.74
CA PRO A 272 -23.77 7.01 -18.37
C PRO A 272 -24.02 8.04 -17.26
N SER A 273 -23.12 8.15 -16.28
CA SER A 273 -23.28 9.07 -15.15
C SER A 273 -22.35 10.29 -15.19
N ARG A 274 -21.35 10.33 -16.10
CA ARG A 274 -20.32 11.39 -16.16
C ARG A 274 -20.32 12.17 -17.47
N GLY A 275 -21.15 11.72 -18.44
CA GLY A 275 -21.15 12.28 -19.79
C GLY A 275 -19.88 11.93 -20.57
N MET A 276 -19.54 12.76 -21.55
CA MET A 276 -18.43 12.50 -22.47
C MET A 276 -17.06 12.65 -21.80
N LEU A 277 -16.36 11.55 -21.60
CA LEU A 277 -14.98 11.52 -21.12
C LEU A 277 -14.01 11.57 -22.29
N LEU A 278 -12.99 12.42 -22.18
CA LEU A 278 -11.91 12.55 -23.15
C LEU A 278 -10.75 11.58 -22.83
N PRO A 279 -9.95 11.15 -23.82
CA PRO A 279 -8.88 10.17 -23.65
C PRO A 279 -7.91 10.53 -22.51
N GLY A 280 -7.54 11.80 -22.37
CA GLY A 280 -6.63 12.25 -21.31
C GLY A 280 -7.11 11.97 -19.88
N SER A 281 -8.43 11.77 -19.69
CA SER A 281 -8.99 11.49 -18.35
C SER A 281 -9.00 9.99 -17.98
N PHE A 282 -8.91 9.05 -18.95
CA PHE A 282 -9.01 7.63 -18.68
C PHE A 282 -7.87 6.78 -19.29
N ILE A 283 -7.31 7.13 -20.45
CA ILE A 283 -6.24 6.36 -21.09
C ILE A 283 -5.03 6.16 -20.15
N PRO A 284 -4.51 7.18 -19.45
CA PRO A 284 -3.38 6.98 -18.54
C PRO A 284 -3.65 5.97 -17.43
N MET A 285 -4.90 5.85 -16.97
CA MET A 285 -5.30 4.84 -15.97
C MET A 285 -5.27 3.43 -16.55
N PHE A 286 -5.78 3.25 -17.76
CA PHE A 286 -5.80 1.95 -18.45
C PHE A 286 -4.42 1.52 -18.96
N GLU A 287 -3.53 2.46 -19.27
CA GLU A 287 -2.12 2.15 -19.55
C GLU A 287 -1.41 1.54 -18.34
N ARG A 288 -1.65 2.08 -17.13
CA ARG A 288 -1.03 1.60 -15.89
C ARG A 288 -1.37 0.15 -15.54
N ASN A 289 -2.54 -0.33 -15.91
CA ASN A 289 -3.02 -1.69 -15.63
C ASN A 289 -3.05 -2.61 -16.85
N GLY A 290 -2.60 -2.11 -18.02
CA GLY A 290 -2.52 -2.88 -19.26
C GLY A 290 -3.85 -3.06 -20.00
N LEU A 291 -4.96 -2.50 -19.49
CA LEU A 291 -6.28 -2.61 -20.12
C LEU A 291 -6.44 -1.72 -21.37
N VAL A 292 -5.56 -0.72 -21.54
CA VAL A 292 -5.53 0.14 -22.74
C VAL A 292 -5.43 -0.68 -24.03
N THR A 293 -4.77 -1.83 -23.99
CA THR A 293 -4.63 -2.70 -25.17
C THR A 293 -5.97 -3.19 -25.72
N SER A 294 -6.98 -3.36 -24.87
CA SER A 294 -8.33 -3.71 -25.28
C SER A 294 -9.03 -2.55 -25.98
N ILE A 295 -8.80 -1.32 -25.51
CA ILE A 295 -9.32 -0.10 -26.12
C ILE A 295 -8.69 0.12 -27.50
N ASP A 296 -7.36 -0.04 -27.63
CA ASP A 296 -6.66 0.18 -28.89
C ASP A 296 -7.16 -0.78 -29.97
N PHE A 297 -7.30 -2.08 -29.65
CA PHE A 297 -7.89 -3.02 -30.58
C PHE A 297 -9.36 -2.74 -30.90
N PHE A 298 -10.14 -2.31 -29.95
CA PHE A 298 -11.52 -1.89 -30.17
C PHE A 298 -11.59 -0.71 -31.17
N VAL A 299 -10.77 0.33 -30.95
CA VAL A 299 -10.70 1.49 -31.86
C VAL A 299 -10.32 1.05 -33.27
N PHE A 300 -9.26 0.24 -33.39
CA PHE A 300 -8.80 -0.25 -34.68
C PHE A 300 -9.86 -1.09 -35.41
N GLU A 301 -10.54 -1.98 -34.70
CA GLU A 301 -11.63 -2.77 -35.28
C GLU A 301 -12.79 -1.91 -35.71
N GLN A 302 -13.17 -0.87 -34.92
CA GLN A 302 -14.22 0.07 -35.32
C GLN A 302 -13.82 0.90 -36.54
N VAL A 303 -12.57 1.32 -36.66
CA VAL A 303 -12.05 1.98 -37.86
C VAL A 303 -12.18 1.07 -39.07
N CYS A 304 -11.76 -0.20 -38.97
CA CYS A 304 -11.91 -1.17 -40.07
C CYS A 304 -13.39 -1.36 -40.46
N ARG A 305 -14.28 -1.46 -39.49
CA ARG A 305 -15.72 -1.58 -39.72
C ARG A 305 -16.29 -0.34 -40.41
N ASN A 306 -15.86 0.85 -40.01
CA ASN A 306 -16.30 2.10 -40.62
C ASN A 306 -15.76 2.28 -42.02
N LEU A 307 -14.49 1.99 -42.30
CA LEU A 307 -13.91 2.02 -43.63
C LEU A 307 -14.64 1.05 -44.60
N ARG A 308 -14.95 -0.16 -44.14
CA ARG A 308 -15.80 -1.10 -44.91
C ARG A 308 -17.18 -0.49 -45.21
N SER A 309 -17.85 0.11 -44.22
CA SER A 309 -19.14 0.76 -44.38
C SER A 309 -19.08 1.93 -45.39
N TRP A 310 -18.03 2.77 -45.29
CA TRP A 310 -17.83 3.88 -46.22
C TRP A 310 -17.61 3.37 -47.65
N LYS A 311 -16.80 2.32 -47.84
CA LYS A 311 -16.58 1.67 -49.15
C LYS A 311 -17.90 1.15 -49.75
N THR A 312 -18.71 0.45 -48.97
CA THR A 312 -19.98 -0.08 -49.44
C THR A 312 -21.02 1.01 -49.80
N ARG A 313 -20.88 2.20 -49.18
CA ARG A 313 -21.70 3.38 -49.47
C ARG A 313 -21.12 4.29 -50.54
N ASN A 314 -20.02 3.86 -51.21
CA ASN A 314 -19.26 4.61 -52.21
C ASN A 314 -18.82 6.02 -51.74
N LEU A 315 -18.48 6.14 -50.44
CA LEU A 315 -17.90 7.37 -49.89
C LEU A 315 -16.43 7.41 -50.19
N PRO A 316 -15.83 8.62 -50.31
CA PRO A 316 -14.37 8.74 -50.48
C PRO A 316 -13.64 8.12 -49.30
N LEU A 317 -12.62 7.32 -49.57
CA LEU A 317 -11.77 6.72 -48.55
C LEU A 317 -10.48 7.52 -48.44
N HIS A 318 -9.99 7.65 -47.22
CA HIS A 318 -8.71 8.25 -46.91
C HIS A 318 -8.03 7.45 -45.80
N THR A 319 -6.76 7.70 -45.56
CA THR A 319 -5.98 7.04 -44.53
C THR A 319 -6.51 7.44 -43.15
N VAL A 320 -6.63 6.44 -42.26
CA VAL A 320 -7.01 6.64 -40.88
C VAL A 320 -5.90 6.16 -39.97
N SER A 321 -5.38 7.05 -39.12
CA SER A 321 -4.41 6.68 -38.11
C SER A 321 -5.09 6.28 -36.79
N CYS A 322 -4.52 5.27 -36.14
CA CYS A 322 -4.94 4.76 -34.83
C CYS A 322 -3.76 4.80 -33.86
N ASN A 323 -3.98 5.33 -32.67
CA ASN A 323 -3.00 5.35 -31.60
C ASN A 323 -2.91 3.98 -30.93
N PHE A 324 -1.67 3.54 -30.64
CA PHE A 324 -1.39 2.30 -29.92
C PHE A 324 -0.43 2.53 -28.77
N SER A 325 -0.79 1.97 -27.60
CA SER A 325 0.10 1.99 -26.43
C SER A 325 1.34 1.12 -26.66
N ARG A 326 2.47 1.54 -26.07
CA ARG A 326 3.73 0.77 -26.07
C ARG A 326 3.56 -0.67 -25.56
N LEU A 327 2.57 -0.95 -24.74
CA LEU A 327 2.33 -2.27 -24.17
C LEU A 327 2.02 -3.37 -25.20
N HIS A 328 1.73 -2.98 -26.43
CA HIS A 328 1.56 -3.94 -27.53
C HIS A 328 2.90 -4.53 -28.01
N PHE A 329 3.99 -3.77 -27.92
CA PHE A 329 5.30 -4.20 -28.43
C PHE A 329 6.00 -5.23 -27.53
N ASP A 330 5.55 -5.36 -26.28
CA ASP A 330 5.98 -6.42 -25.37
C ASP A 330 5.27 -7.77 -25.65
N ARG A 331 4.33 -7.81 -26.59
CA ARG A 331 3.53 -9.00 -26.93
C ARG A 331 3.86 -9.51 -28.32
N PRO A 332 4.11 -10.80 -28.51
CA PRO A 332 4.33 -11.38 -29.82
C PRO A 332 3.06 -11.27 -30.70
N HIS A 333 3.24 -11.20 -32.02
CA HIS A 333 2.17 -11.23 -33.04
C HIS A 333 1.24 -9.99 -33.05
N PHE A 334 1.68 -8.84 -32.58
CA PHE A 334 0.87 -7.62 -32.61
C PHE A 334 0.47 -7.23 -34.03
N THR A 335 1.45 -7.11 -34.95
CA THR A 335 1.21 -6.75 -36.38
C THR A 335 0.37 -7.78 -37.11
N GLN A 336 0.57 -9.06 -36.83
CA GLN A 336 -0.28 -10.11 -37.41
C GLN A 336 -1.74 -9.96 -37.01
N ARG A 337 -2.00 -9.64 -35.73
CA ARG A 337 -3.35 -9.41 -35.26
C ARG A 337 -4.02 -8.20 -35.92
N LEU A 338 -3.26 -7.12 -36.18
CA LEU A 338 -3.79 -5.97 -36.95
C LEU A 338 -4.14 -6.37 -38.38
N ALA A 339 -3.27 -7.12 -39.07
CA ALA A 339 -3.54 -7.63 -40.41
C ALA A 339 -4.79 -8.53 -40.44
N ASP A 340 -4.91 -9.45 -39.49
CA ASP A 340 -6.08 -10.35 -39.38
C ASP A 340 -7.40 -9.58 -39.21
N ILE A 341 -7.37 -8.47 -38.43
CA ILE A 341 -8.54 -7.60 -38.25
C ILE A 341 -8.85 -6.87 -39.57
N ALA A 342 -7.86 -6.24 -40.20
CA ALA A 342 -8.04 -5.52 -41.47
C ALA A 342 -8.60 -6.44 -42.58
N ASP A 343 -8.06 -7.65 -42.71
CA ASP A 343 -8.48 -8.66 -43.69
C ASP A 343 -9.92 -9.15 -43.44
N ARG A 344 -10.31 -9.34 -42.16
CA ARG A 344 -11.66 -9.71 -41.78
C ARG A 344 -12.71 -8.72 -42.30
N TYR A 345 -12.37 -7.42 -42.32
CA TYR A 345 -13.24 -6.37 -42.84
C TYR A 345 -12.97 -6.03 -44.30
N SER A 346 -12.02 -6.70 -44.98
CA SER A 346 -11.60 -6.45 -46.37
C SER A 346 -11.17 -4.99 -46.58
N VAL A 347 -10.42 -4.44 -45.62
CA VAL A 347 -9.87 -3.07 -45.66
C VAL A 347 -8.47 -3.12 -46.20
N PRO A 348 -8.14 -2.35 -47.28
CA PRO A 348 -6.78 -2.24 -47.77
C PRO A 348 -5.83 -1.67 -46.67
N HIS A 349 -4.70 -2.34 -46.45
CA HIS A 349 -3.78 -1.98 -45.37
C HIS A 349 -3.20 -0.57 -45.50
N HIS A 350 -3.05 -0.06 -46.74
CA HIS A 350 -2.56 1.31 -46.97
C HIS A 350 -3.52 2.42 -46.50
N LEU A 351 -4.75 2.07 -46.14
CA LEU A 351 -5.70 3.03 -45.49
C LEU A 351 -5.60 3.07 -43.99
N LEU A 352 -4.70 2.28 -43.39
CA LEU A 352 -4.53 2.17 -41.95
C LEU A 352 -3.14 2.62 -41.54
N GLU A 353 -3.04 3.56 -40.63
CA GLU A 353 -1.79 4.00 -40.01
C GLU A 353 -1.77 3.63 -38.53
N VAL A 354 -0.61 3.18 -38.05
CA VAL A 354 -0.37 2.93 -36.63
C VAL A 354 0.47 4.07 -36.08
N GLU A 355 -0.08 4.82 -35.15
CA GLU A 355 0.64 5.88 -34.44
C GLU A 355 1.14 5.37 -33.08
N ILE A 356 2.42 5.66 -32.81
CA ILE A 356 3.11 5.23 -31.60
C ILE A 356 3.71 6.48 -30.97
N THR A 357 3.58 6.62 -29.65
CA THR A 357 4.18 7.77 -28.95
C THR A 357 5.71 7.69 -28.95
N GLU A 358 6.38 8.83 -29.00
CA GLU A 358 7.84 8.96 -28.95
C GLU A 358 8.44 8.21 -27.73
N SER A 359 7.79 8.27 -26.58
CA SER A 359 8.19 7.56 -25.36
C SER A 359 8.21 6.03 -25.52
N ALA A 360 7.40 5.47 -26.42
CA ALA A 360 7.37 4.04 -26.69
C ALA A 360 8.63 3.60 -27.43
N ILE A 361 9.09 4.39 -28.38
CA ILE A 361 10.27 4.11 -29.19
C ILE A 361 11.55 4.26 -28.34
N MET A 362 11.63 5.28 -27.50
CA MET A 362 12.82 5.56 -26.69
C MET A 362 13.11 4.50 -25.62
N ASN A 363 12.08 3.84 -25.08
CA ASN A 363 12.25 2.87 -23.99
C ASN A 363 12.58 1.44 -24.46
N ASN A 364 12.22 1.04 -25.68
CA ASN A 364 12.54 -0.28 -26.23
C ASN A 364 12.57 -0.26 -27.76
N PRO A 365 13.58 0.38 -28.38
CA PRO A 365 13.66 0.55 -29.84
C PRO A 365 13.74 -0.80 -30.57
N GLU A 366 14.43 -1.81 -30.00
CA GLU A 366 14.59 -3.11 -30.64
C GLU A 366 13.27 -3.88 -30.75
N ALA A 367 12.44 -3.89 -29.71
CA ALA A 367 11.14 -4.55 -29.72
C ALA A 367 10.17 -3.90 -30.73
N VAL A 368 10.23 -2.59 -30.89
CA VAL A 368 9.44 -1.85 -31.88
C VAL A 368 9.88 -2.22 -33.29
N TRP A 369 11.19 -2.21 -33.56
CA TRP A 369 11.74 -2.57 -34.89
C TRP A 369 11.43 -4.01 -35.31
N LEU A 370 11.52 -4.97 -34.37
CA LEU A 370 11.22 -6.40 -34.64
C LEU A 370 9.76 -6.66 -35.05
N GLN A 371 8.85 -5.74 -34.81
CA GLN A 371 7.44 -5.90 -35.16
C GLN A 371 6.99 -5.05 -36.35
N ILE A 372 7.80 -4.07 -36.79
CA ILE A 372 7.47 -3.17 -37.91
C ILE A 372 8.10 -3.65 -39.22
N VAL A 373 9.15 -4.46 -39.14
CA VAL A 373 9.83 -5.10 -40.28
C VAL A 373 9.24 -6.50 -40.54
#